data_9bd0ae30cd29f518a0499a141ffbe815
#
_entry.id   9bd0ae30cd29f518a0499a141ffbe815
#
_cell.length_a   1.000
_cell.length_b   1.000
_cell.length_c   1.000
_cell.angle_alpha   90.00
_cell.angle_beta   90.00
_cell.angle_gamma   90.00
#
_symmetry.space_group_name_H-M   'P 1'
#
loop_
_entity.id
_entity.type
_entity.pdbx_description
1 polymer ?
#
loop_
_entity_poly.entity_id
_entity_poly.type
_entity_poly.pdbx_seq_one_letter_code
_entity_poly.pdbx_strand_id
1 'polypeptide(L)'
;MDNILLLDTSVGSLNKGDDIIMKCIRHQLLGITNNSFTLTLPTHVSPFHWYQVARRSNRVQIYSDAKYKFVGGSNLLTMNMLTHFPQWNINLFNYHPLKGSVLVGVGAGKGNKVNTYTKILYSKVLSHKYVHSVRDERTKAILEDLGFKAINTGCASLWLLTPEFCNEIPTSKSDDVVFTLTHHSRDIEKDQFLINVLNKNYKNIYFWVQDAKDLKYFRGFENIENINIIPPSVEEFEKILSKKIDYIGTRLHGGIFAMRNKKRSIIISIDERAQGMAETYNINTIHRNDFNQLEHMINSEIITNVNVDYGKVNTWLNQFEN
;
A
#
# COMPACT_ATOMS: atom_id res chain seq x y z
N MET A 1 10.56 8.01 -27.96
CA MET A 1 10.05 7.21 -26.84
C MET A 1 10.09 8.08 -25.61
N ASP A 2 8.97 8.20 -24.89
CA ASP A 2 8.86 9.11 -23.75
C ASP A 2 9.54 8.53 -22.50
N ASN A 3 9.97 9.40 -21.59
CA ASN A 3 10.39 9.01 -20.25
C ASN A 3 9.22 9.20 -19.27
N ILE A 4 8.99 8.22 -18.41
CA ILE A 4 8.05 8.30 -17.31
C ILE A 4 8.82 8.13 -16.00
N LEU A 5 8.57 9.00 -15.03
CA LEU A 5 9.18 8.92 -13.71
C LEU A 5 8.18 8.31 -12.72
N LEU A 6 8.62 7.27 -12.02
CA LEU A 6 7.89 6.67 -10.91
C LEU A 6 8.63 6.93 -9.59
N LEU A 7 7.99 7.67 -8.71
CA LEU A 7 8.46 7.90 -7.35
C LEU A 7 7.96 6.75 -6.48
N ASP A 8 8.90 5.93 -6.02
CA ASP A 8 8.66 4.62 -5.45
C ASP A 8 8.83 4.63 -3.93
N THR A 9 7.75 4.31 -3.22
CA THR A 9 7.70 4.27 -1.75
C THR A 9 8.35 3.03 -1.15
N SER A 10 8.62 2.00 -1.94
CA SER A 10 9.25 0.78 -1.46
C SER A 10 10.77 0.92 -1.33
N VAL A 11 11.37 1.84 -2.10
CA VAL A 11 12.83 2.04 -2.06
C VAL A 11 13.24 2.68 -0.73
N GLY A 12 14.01 1.94 0.06
CA GLY A 12 14.44 2.34 1.40
C GLY A 12 13.43 2.01 2.51
N SER A 13 12.31 1.36 2.21
CA SER A 13 11.36 0.84 3.19
C SER A 13 11.75 -0.57 3.68
N LEU A 14 11.63 -0.81 4.98
CA LEU A 14 11.75 -2.15 5.57
C LEU A 14 10.40 -2.87 5.65
N ASN A 15 9.31 -2.22 5.27
CA ASN A 15 7.96 -2.78 5.25
C ASN A 15 7.60 -3.25 3.84
N LYS A 16 7.50 -4.55 3.63
CA LYS A 16 7.14 -5.16 2.35
C LYS A 16 5.70 -4.87 1.88
N GLY A 17 4.88 -4.25 2.72
CA GLY A 17 3.61 -3.66 2.30
C GLY A 17 3.78 -2.54 1.26
N ASP A 18 4.88 -1.78 1.33
CA ASP A 18 5.18 -0.73 0.36
C ASP A 18 5.60 -1.35 -1.00
N ASP A 19 6.36 -2.46 -0.98
CA ASP A 19 6.66 -3.24 -2.20
C ASP A 19 5.38 -3.76 -2.86
N ILE A 20 4.42 -4.27 -2.08
CA ILE A 20 3.11 -4.71 -2.58
C ILE A 20 2.38 -3.56 -3.25
N ILE A 21 2.28 -2.39 -2.60
CA ILE A 21 1.61 -1.22 -3.16
C ILE A 21 2.24 -0.83 -4.49
N MET A 22 3.58 -0.74 -4.54
CA MET A 22 4.29 -0.34 -5.74
C MET A 22 4.19 -1.37 -6.86
N LYS A 23 4.21 -2.67 -6.54
CA LYS A 23 3.94 -3.74 -7.50
C LYS A 23 2.54 -3.61 -8.11
N CYS A 24 1.54 -3.32 -7.28
CA CYS A 24 0.18 -3.07 -7.75
C CYS A 24 0.09 -1.83 -8.65
N ILE A 25 0.73 -0.72 -8.27
CA ILE A 25 0.77 0.51 -9.05
C ILE A 25 1.43 0.28 -10.41
N ARG A 26 2.61 -0.38 -10.44
CA ARG A 26 3.29 -0.71 -11.71
C ARG A 26 2.40 -1.52 -12.63
N HIS A 27 1.68 -2.50 -12.10
CA HIS A 27 0.73 -3.31 -12.88
C HIS A 27 -0.41 -2.44 -13.46
N GLN A 28 -0.97 -1.54 -12.68
CA GLN A 28 -2.07 -0.67 -13.13
C GLN A 28 -1.63 0.38 -14.16
N LEU A 29 -0.37 0.80 -14.10
CA LEU A 29 0.18 1.78 -15.05
C LEU A 29 0.76 1.14 -16.32
N LEU A 30 0.68 -0.18 -16.51
CA LEU A 30 1.27 -0.87 -17.68
C LEU A 30 0.80 -0.28 -19.01
N GLY A 31 -0.50 0.04 -19.16
CA GLY A 31 -1.04 0.66 -20.38
C GLY A 31 -0.35 1.99 -20.73
N ILE A 32 0.12 2.73 -19.71
CA ILE A 32 0.78 4.03 -19.90
C ILE A 32 2.30 3.86 -20.06
N THR A 33 2.91 2.85 -19.41
CA THR A 33 4.36 2.71 -19.31
C THR A 33 4.99 1.77 -20.33
N ASN A 34 4.22 0.86 -20.96
CA ASN A 34 4.74 -0.19 -21.84
C ASN A 34 5.60 0.31 -23.01
N ASN A 35 5.30 1.50 -23.52
CA ASN A 35 6.03 2.10 -24.64
C ASN A 35 6.94 3.27 -24.20
N SER A 36 7.38 3.28 -22.94
CA SER A 36 8.15 4.36 -22.34
C SER A 36 9.34 3.84 -21.55
N PHE A 37 10.37 4.65 -21.42
CA PHE A 37 11.41 4.41 -20.42
C PHE A 37 10.91 4.78 -19.04
N THR A 38 10.74 3.80 -18.17
CA THR A 38 10.35 4.04 -16.77
C THR A 38 11.57 4.25 -15.89
N LEU A 39 11.73 5.48 -15.41
CA LEU A 39 12.75 5.86 -14.43
C LEU A 39 12.16 5.74 -13.02
N THR A 40 12.94 5.27 -12.06
CA THR A 40 12.48 5.11 -10.67
C THR A 40 13.34 5.92 -9.72
N LEU A 41 12.68 6.68 -8.82
CA LEU A 41 13.33 7.42 -7.73
C LEU A 41 12.64 7.10 -6.41
N PRO A 42 13.38 7.09 -5.28
CA PRO A 42 12.79 6.90 -3.97
C PRO A 42 11.94 8.08 -3.52
N THR A 43 10.95 7.81 -2.65
CA THR A 43 10.25 8.88 -1.92
C THR A 43 10.87 9.12 -0.53
N HIS A 44 11.30 8.08 0.18
CA HIS A 44 11.73 8.14 1.58
C HIS A 44 13.09 8.80 1.80
N VAL A 45 13.92 8.85 0.78
CA VAL A 45 15.22 9.54 0.80
C VAL A 45 15.28 10.59 -0.28
N SER A 46 16.09 11.63 -0.09
CA SER A 46 16.26 12.67 -1.10
C SER A 46 16.99 12.09 -2.32
N PRO A 47 16.38 12.11 -3.52
CA PRO A 47 17.01 11.56 -4.71
C PRO A 47 18.11 12.46 -5.29
N PHE A 48 18.17 13.73 -4.87
CA PHE A 48 19.10 14.73 -5.41
C PHE A 48 19.76 15.55 -4.31
N HIS A 49 21.05 15.81 -4.48
CA HIS A 49 21.71 16.87 -3.73
C HIS A 49 21.34 18.24 -4.33
N TRP A 50 21.24 19.28 -3.48
CA TRP A 50 20.87 20.63 -3.89
C TRP A 50 21.75 21.19 -5.02
N TYR A 51 23.05 20.91 -5.01
CA TYR A 51 23.99 21.39 -6.05
C TYR A 51 23.75 20.72 -7.42
N GLN A 52 23.27 19.47 -7.46
CA GLN A 52 22.90 18.78 -8.70
C GLN A 52 21.70 19.46 -9.36
N VAL A 53 20.73 19.88 -8.55
CA VAL A 53 19.53 20.59 -9.00
C VAL A 53 19.89 22.00 -9.44
N ALA A 54 20.73 22.73 -8.65
CA ALA A 54 21.18 24.09 -8.96
C ALA A 54 21.99 24.18 -10.26
N ARG A 55 22.85 23.19 -10.51
CA ARG A 55 23.68 23.12 -11.72
C ARG A 55 22.94 22.57 -12.95
N ARG A 56 21.69 22.16 -12.81
CA ARG A 56 20.89 21.56 -13.89
C ARG A 56 21.65 20.47 -14.67
N SER A 57 22.31 19.56 -13.93
CA SER A 57 23.11 18.49 -14.57
C SER A 57 22.25 17.68 -15.55
N ASN A 58 22.83 17.16 -16.63
CA ASN A 58 22.12 16.37 -17.64
C ASN A 58 21.36 15.19 -17.03
N ARG A 59 21.89 14.60 -15.96
CA ARG A 59 21.19 13.51 -15.23
C ARG A 59 19.90 13.98 -14.56
N VAL A 60 19.92 15.17 -13.97
CA VAL A 60 18.73 15.77 -13.33
C VAL A 60 17.70 16.18 -14.39
N GLN A 61 18.19 16.66 -15.53
CA GLN A 61 17.33 17.08 -16.65
C GLN A 61 16.46 15.93 -17.17
N ILE A 62 16.98 14.72 -17.27
CA ILE A 62 16.22 13.53 -17.71
C ILE A 62 14.95 13.32 -16.85
N TYR A 63 15.04 13.53 -15.54
CA TYR A 63 13.87 13.42 -14.64
C TYR A 63 12.93 14.63 -14.77
N SER A 64 13.50 15.81 -14.98
CA SER A 64 12.70 17.04 -15.19
C SER A 64 11.85 16.94 -16.44
N ASP A 65 12.38 16.34 -17.51
CA ASP A 65 11.77 16.22 -18.84
C ASP A 65 10.83 15.01 -18.97
N ALA A 66 10.69 14.20 -17.94
CA ALA A 66 9.76 13.07 -17.97
C ALA A 66 8.33 13.55 -18.27
N LYS A 67 7.68 12.90 -19.25
CA LYS A 67 6.32 13.23 -19.71
C LYS A 67 5.31 13.16 -18.57
N TYR A 68 5.38 12.09 -17.80
CA TYR A 68 4.59 11.89 -16.58
C TYR A 68 5.50 11.58 -15.40
N LYS A 69 5.10 12.06 -14.22
CA LYS A 69 5.77 11.81 -12.95
C LYS A 69 4.74 11.30 -11.95
N PHE A 70 4.71 10.00 -11.73
CA PHE A 70 3.77 9.36 -10.81
C PHE A 70 4.39 9.18 -9.43
N VAL A 71 3.65 9.52 -8.39
CA VAL A 71 4.04 9.30 -7.00
C VAL A 71 3.21 8.15 -6.46
N GLY A 72 3.85 7.02 -6.26
CA GLY A 72 3.19 5.80 -5.80
C GLY A 72 2.77 5.87 -4.33
N GLY A 73 1.56 5.37 -4.07
CA GLY A 73 0.83 5.51 -2.81
C GLY A 73 1.50 4.93 -1.58
N SER A 74 1.18 5.48 -0.50
CA SER A 74 1.37 5.20 0.93
C SER A 74 0.83 6.44 1.65
N ASN A 75 1.11 6.64 2.94
CA ASN A 75 0.79 7.88 3.67
C ASN A 75 1.86 8.97 3.42
N LEU A 76 2.04 9.39 2.17
CA LEU A 76 3.13 10.30 1.79
C LEU A 76 2.90 11.76 2.14
N LEU A 77 1.64 12.22 2.08
CA LEU A 77 1.35 13.62 2.37
C LEU A 77 1.37 13.87 3.88
N THR A 78 2.06 14.92 4.29
CA THR A 78 2.10 15.38 5.68
C THR A 78 1.63 16.82 5.78
N MET A 79 1.08 17.17 6.94
CA MET A 79 0.60 18.54 7.21
C MET A 79 1.74 19.51 7.49
N ASN A 80 2.91 19.00 7.89
CA ASN A 80 4.07 19.80 8.23
C ASN A 80 5.38 19.18 7.73
N MET A 81 5.86 19.64 6.59
CA MET A 81 7.10 19.19 5.94
C MET A 81 8.38 19.72 6.60
N LEU A 82 8.27 20.65 7.56
CA LEU A 82 9.44 21.22 8.24
C LEU A 82 9.91 20.40 9.44
N THR A 83 8.97 19.85 10.22
CA THR A 83 9.27 19.26 11.54
C THR A 83 9.01 17.77 11.60
N HIS A 84 8.39 17.22 10.58
CA HIS A 84 8.10 15.80 10.50
C HIS A 84 9.11 15.10 9.60
N PHE A 85 9.52 13.88 9.92
CA PHE A 85 10.24 13.03 8.97
C PHE A 85 9.28 12.66 7.84
N PRO A 86 9.32 13.37 6.69
CA PRO A 86 8.35 13.13 5.65
C PRO A 86 8.66 11.81 4.95
N GLN A 87 7.64 11.01 4.72
CA GLN A 87 7.75 9.81 3.88
C GLN A 87 7.99 10.17 2.40
N TRP A 88 7.71 11.41 2.01
CA TRP A 88 8.18 11.99 0.77
C TRP A 88 9.24 13.06 1.07
N ASN A 89 10.50 12.70 0.90
CA ASN A 89 11.64 13.53 1.30
C ASN A 89 11.97 14.59 0.23
N ILE A 90 11.12 15.60 0.16
CA ILE A 90 11.25 16.75 -0.72
C ILE A 90 11.26 18.07 0.08
N ASN A 91 11.90 19.08 -0.48
CA ASN A 91 11.96 20.44 0.07
C ASN A 91 12.13 21.47 -1.05
N LEU A 92 12.17 22.77 -0.70
CA LEU A 92 12.29 23.85 -1.69
C LEU A 92 13.62 23.88 -2.45
N PHE A 93 14.61 23.06 -2.07
CA PHE A 93 15.91 22.99 -2.77
C PHE A 93 16.00 21.80 -3.73
N ASN A 94 15.19 20.75 -3.55
CA ASN A 94 15.29 19.53 -4.36
C ASN A 94 14.04 19.18 -5.19
N TYR A 95 12.91 19.93 -5.03
CA TYR A 95 11.64 19.61 -5.69
C TYR A 95 11.63 19.83 -7.20
N HIS A 96 12.51 20.70 -7.73
CA HIS A 96 12.41 21.18 -9.11
C HIS A 96 12.32 20.08 -10.18
N PRO A 97 13.13 18.98 -10.15
CA PRO A 97 13.01 17.90 -11.12
C PRO A 97 11.68 17.11 -11.01
N LEU A 98 10.98 17.25 -9.90
CA LEU A 98 9.74 16.54 -9.60
C LEU A 98 8.48 17.38 -9.86
N LYS A 99 8.62 18.58 -10.43
CA LYS A 99 7.48 19.44 -10.79
C LYS A 99 6.50 18.70 -11.71
N GLY A 100 5.20 18.88 -11.46
CA GLY A 100 4.15 18.24 -12.23
C GLY A 100 3.88 16.80 -11.79
N SER A 101 4.32 16.39 -10.59
CA SER A 101 4.04 15.06 -10.03
C SER A 101 2.55 14.84 -9.82
N VAL A 102 2.08 13.63 -10.15
CA VAL A 102 0.70 13.18 -10.01
C VAL A 102 0.64 12.04 -9.01
N LEU A 103 -0.24 12.13 -8.04
CA LEU A 103 -0.41 11.13 -7.00
C LEU A 103 -1.20 9.92 -7.51
N VAL A 104 -0.83 8.71 -7.04
CA VAL A 104 -1.47 7.43 -7.38
C VAL A 104 -1.85 6.69 -6.10
N GLY A 105 -3.10 6.77 -5.68
CA GLY A 105 -3.60 6.11 -4.47
C GLY A 105 -2.91 6.58 -3.18
N VAL A 106 -2.47 7.83 -3.12
CA VAL A 106 -1.72 8.39 -2.00
C VAL A 106 -2.66 8.81 -0.87
N GLY A 107 -2.24 8.58 0.36
CA GLY A 107 -2.90 9.05 1.57
C GLY A 107 -2.13 10.15 2.30
N ALA A 108 -2.81 10.80 3.26
CA ALA A 108 -2.23 11.80 4.14
C ALA A 108 -2.04 11.25 5.57
N GLY A 109 -0.97 11.66 6.22
CA GLY A 109 -0.71 11.42 7.64
C GLY A 109 -1.70 12.16 8.55
N LYS A 110 -1.54 12.06 9.87
CA LYS A 110 -2.44 12.69 10.85
C LYS A 110 -2.48 14.23 10.73
N GLY A 111 -3.59 14.84 11.16
CA GLY A 111 -3.83 16.29 11.14
C GLY A 111 -4.64 16.73 9.92
N ASN A 112 -5.30 17.91 10.03
CA ASN A 112 -6.18 18.44 8.99
C ASN A 112 -5.71 19.79 8.43
N LYS A 113 -4.77 20.46 9.09
CA LYS A 113 -4.34 21.79 8.69
C LYS A 113 -2.90 21.79 8.19
N VAL A 114 -2.75 22.04 6.90
CA VAL A 114 -1.45 22.13 6.23
C VAL A 114 -0.79 23.47 6.55
N ASN A 115 0.47 23.48 6.98
CA ASN A 115 1.19 24.71 7.26
C ASN A 115 1.61 25.45 5.97
N THR A 116 1.96 26.73 6.09
CA THR A 116 2.27 27.59 4.94
C THR A 116 3.44 27.08 4.09
N TYR A 117 4.50 26.57 4.72
CA TYR A 117 5.64 26.00 4.01
C TYR A 117 5.22 24.81 3.15
N THR A 118 4.47 23.88 3.74
CA THR A 118 3.98 22.68 3.05
C THR A 118 3.03 23.04 1.91
N LYS A 119 2.15 24.04 2.10
CA LYS A 119 1.30 24.58 1.03
C LYS A 119 2.13 25.07 -0.17
N ILE A 120 3.15 25.87 0.09
CA ILE A 120 4.05 26.40 -0.95
C ILE A 120 4.80 25.25 -1.63
N LEU A 121 5.29 24.26 -0.89
CA LEU A 121 6.01 23.14 -1.47
C LEU A 121 5.10 22.28 -2.35
N TYR A 122 3.91 21.92 -1.88
CA TYR A 122 2.97 21.13 -2.67
C TYR A 122 2.49 21.90 -3.91
N SER A 123 2.22 23.20 -3.81
CA SER A 123 1.85 24.02 -4.98
C SER A 123 2.93 24.09 -6.06
N LYS A 124 4.20 23.85 -5.69
CA LYS A 124 5.32 23.83 -6.63
C LYS A 124 5.61 22.47 -7.23
N VAL A 125 5.34 21.39 -6.51
CA VAL A 125 5.71 20.02 -6.94
C VAL A 125 4.57 19.26 -7.59
N LEU A 126 3.34 19.39 -7.08
CA LEU A 126 2.18 18.69 -7.58
C LEU A 126 1.66 19.28 -8.89
N SER A 127 1.05 18.46 -9.70
CA SER A 127 0.46 18.86 -10.98
C SER A 127 -0.82 19.67 -10.77
N HIS A 128 -0.93 20.84 -11.42
CA HIS A 128 -2.19 21.56 -11.55
C HIS A 128 -2.98 21.16 -12.81
N LYS A 129 -2.36 20.39 -13.71
CA LYS A 129 -2.99 19.94 -14.96
C LYS A 129 -3.81 18.67 -14.76
N TYR A 130 -3.23 17.67 -14.09
CA TYR A 130 -3.82 16.34 -13.94
C TYR A 130 -4.55 16.20 -12.60
N VAL A 131 -5.59 15.37 -12.60
CA VAL A 131 -6.31 14.97 -11.38
C VAL A 131 -5.45 14.00 -10.58
N HIS A 132 -5.34 14.22 -9.28
CA HIS A 132 -4.62 13.34 -8.36
C HIS A 132 -5.51 12.18 -7.90
N SER A 133 -4.98 10.96 -7.93
CA SER A 133 -5.62 9.81 -7.30
C SER A 133 -5.21 9.73 -5.83
N VAL A 134 -6.19 9.69 -4.95
CA VAL A 134 -6.00 9.55 -3.50
C VAL A 134 -6.78 8.34 -2.98
N ARG A 135 -6.43 7.87 -1.80
CA ARG A 135 -7.00 6.63 -1.27
C ARG A 135 -8.16 6.81 -0.31
N ASP A 136 -8.45 8.02 0.12
CA ASP A 136 -9.52 8.34 1.08
C ASP A 136 -10.06 9.77 0.89
N GLU A 137 -11.30 10.00 1.35
CA GLU A 137 -11.98 11.28 1.20
C GLU A 137 -11.31 12.41 1.98
N ARG A 138 -10.68 12.10 3.12
CA ARG A 138 -9.93 13.09 3.90
C ARG A 138 -8.74 13.63 3.11
N THR A 139 -7.97 12.76 2.47
CA THR A 139 -6.84 13.19 1.61
C THR A 139 -7.32 13.99 0.41
N LYS A 140 -8.47 13.61 -0.18
CA LYS A 140 -9.11 14.37 -1.25
C LYS A 140 -9.45 15.78 -0.79
N ALA A 141 -10.15 15.93 0.32
CA ALA A 141 -10.52 17.25 0.87
C ALA A 141 -9.29 18.14 1.14
N ILE A 142 -8.20 17.57 1.69
CA ILE A 142 -6.94 18.30 1.90
C ILE A 142 -6.36 18.85 0.59
N LEU A 143 -6.36 18.06 -0.49
CA LEU A 143 -5.86 18.50 -1.79
C LEU A 143 -6.76 19.55 -2.43
N GLU A 144 -8.07 19.41 -2.32
CA GLU A 144 -9.05 20.39 -2.82
C GLU A 144 -8.93 21.72 -2.09
N ASP A 145 -8.72 21.72 -0.75
CA ASP A 145 -8.40 22.92 0.05
C ASP A 145 -7.10 23.60 -0.37
N LEU A 146 -6.17 22.84 -0.95
CA LEU A 146 -4.93 23.37 -1.51
C LEU A 146 -5.06 23.82 -2.98
N GLY A 147 -6.25 23.72 -3.58
CA GLY A 147 -6.54 24.12 -4.95
C GLY A 147 -6.18 23.07 -6.02
N PHE A 148 -6.00 21.80 -5.66
CA PHE A 148 -5.76 20.72 -6.60
C PHE A 148 -7.06 19.95 -6.94
N LYS A 149 -7.11 19.40 -8.15
CA LYS A 149 -8.15 18.43 -8.51
C LYS A 149 -7.75 17.06 -7.98
N ALA A 150 -8.63 16.42 -7.23
CA ALA A 150 -8.39 15.10 -6.67
C ALA A 150 -9.63 14.20 -6.77
N ILE A 151 -9.40 12.91 -6.92
CA ILE A 151 -10.44 11.89 -6.95
C ILE A 151 -10.05 10.74 -6.01
N ASN A 152 -10.99 10.30 -5.18
CA ASN A 152 -10.77 9.15 -4.32
C ASN A 152 -11.02 7.86 -5.12
N THR A 153 -9.93 7.20 -5.51
CA THR A 153 -9.91 5.92 -6.23
C THR A 153 -9.65 4.73 -5.31
N GLY A 154 -9.45 5.00 -4.02
CA GLY A 154 -8.95 3.99 -3.09
C GLY A 154 -7.45 3.70 -3.26
N CYS A 155 -6.99 2.73 -2.49
CA CYS A 155 -5.63 2.22 -2.64
C CYS A 155 -5.48 1.43 -3.95
N ALA A 156 -4.43 1.70 -4.72
CA ALA A 156 -4.19 1.02 -5.99
C ALA A 156 -4.03 -0.51 -5.85
N SER A 157 -3.75 -1.01 -4.65
CA SER A 157 -3.75 -2.45 -4.38
C SER A 157 -5.13 -3.09 -4.51
N LEU A 158 -6.21 -2.32 -4.40
CA LEU A 158 -7.60 -2.81 -4.53
C LEU A 158 -8.11 -2.84 -5.99
N TRP A 159 -7.51 -2.08 -6.90
CA TRP A 159 -8.08 -1.83 -8.24
C TRP A 159 -8.22 -3.07 -9.14
N LEU A 160 -7.60 -4.20 -8.80
CA LEU A 160 -7.80 -5.46 -9.50
C LEU A 160 -8.99 -6.27 -8.98
N LEU A 161 -9.48 -5.99 -7.76
CA LEU A 161 -10.50 -6.79 -7.08
C LEU A 161 -11.91 -6.44 -7.58
N THR A 162 -12.12 -6.61 -8.90
CA THR A 162 -13.46 -6.45 -9.50
C THR A 162 -14.42 -7.53 -8.98
N PRO A 163 -15.74 -7.35 -9.10
CA PRO A 163 -16.70 -8.40 -8.75
C PRO A 163 -16.39 -9.73 -9.43
N GLU A 164 -16.06 -9.71 -10.73
CA GLU A 164 -15.70 -10.91 -11.50
C GLU A 164 -14.44 -11.57 -10.95
N PHE A 165 -13.41 -10.77 -10.62
CA PHE A 165 -12.19 -11.28 -10.01
C PHE A 165 -12.44 -11.85 -8.61
N CYS A 166 -13.25 -11.20 -7.80
CA CYS A 166 -13.59 -11.65 -6.45
C CYS A 166 -14.35 -12.97 -6.45
N ASN A 167 -15.20 -13.21 -7.46
CA ASN A 167 -15.94 -14.47 -7.62
C ASN A 167 -15.03 -15.71 -7.87
N GLU A 168 -13.77 -15.47 -8.27
CA GLU A 168 -12.79 -16.55 -8.45
C GLU A 168 -12.02 -16.88 -7.16
N ILE A 169 -12.23 -16.11 -6.09
CA ILE A 169 -11.61 -16.35 -4.78
C ILE A 169 -12.37 -17.47 -4.06
N PRO A 170 -11.69 -18.52 -3.58
CA PRO A 170 -12.36 -19.62 -2.87
C PRO A 170 -13.14 -19.13 -1.64
N THR A 171 -14.35 -19.65 -1.45
CA THR A 171 -15.17 -19.36 -0.26
C THR A 171 -14.85 -20.28 0.91
N SER A 172 -14.47 -21.53 0.61
CA SER A 172 -14.20 -22.57 1.60
C SER A 172 -12.75 -22.51 2.11
N LYS A 173 -12.57 -22.93 3.35
CA LYS A 173 -11.28 -23.01 4.03
C LYS A 173 -10.30 -23.96 3.34
N SER A 174 -9.02 -23.59 3.30
CA SER A 174 -7.91 -24.47 2.91
C SER A 174 -7.38 -25.27 4.09
N ASP A 175 -6.55 -26.29 3.82
CA ASP A 175 -5.82 -27.03 4.85
C ASP A 175 -4.62 -26.22 5.41
N ASP A 176 -4.08 -25.33 4.61
CA ASP A 176 -2.89 -24.53 4.92
C ASP A 176 -3.24 -23.06 5.11
N VAL A 177 -2.43 -22.35 5.91
CA VAL A 177 -2.57 -20.92 6.13
C VAL A 177 -1.22 -20.21 6.12
N VAL A 178 -1.18 -19.02 5.51
CA VAL A 178 -0.11 -18.06 5.73
C VAL A 178 -0.64 -16.90 6.55
N PHE A 179 0.11 -16.50 7.56
CA PHE A 179 -0.32 -15.40 8.44
C PHE A 179 0.78 -14.35 8.64
N THR A 180 0.36 -13.20 9.17
CA THR A 180 1.25 -12.07 9.50
C THR A 180 0.89 -11.46 10.84
N LEU A 181 1.91 -10.94 11.53
CA LEU A 181 1.77 -10.13 12.74
C LEU A 181 2.33 -8.73 12.51
N THR A 182 1.99 -7.79 13.42
CA THR A 182 2.39 -6.39 13.31
C THR A 182 3.08 -5.92 14.58
N HIS A 183 4.41 -5.81 14.57
CA HIS A 183 5.22 -5.47 15.72
C HIS A 183 4.94 -4.07 16.32
N HIS A 184 4.51 -3.10 15.52
CA HIS A 184 4.24 -1.73 16.00
C HIS A 184 2.86 -1.56 16.65
N SER A 185 2.02 -2.59 16.57
CA SER A 185 0.73 -2.66 17.26
C SER A 185 0.63 -3.99 18.02
N ARG A 186 1.57 -4.18 18.96
CA ARG A 186 1.70 -5.42 19.73
C ARG A 186 0.53 -5.61 20.69
N ASP A 187 0.07 -6.85 20.73
CA ASP A 187 -0.84 -7.35 21.78
C ASP A 187 -0.48 -8.83 21.98
N ILE A 188 0.37 -9.08 22.97
CA ILE A 188 0.99 -10.41 23.16
C ILE A 188 -0.09 -11.47 23.41
N GLU A 189 -1.09 -11.17 24.23
CA GLU A 189 -2.15 -12.09 24.59
C GLU A 189 -2.99 -12.47 23.37
N LYS A 190 -3.44 -11.48 22.61
CA LYS A 190 -4.28 -11.71 21.43
C LYS A 190 -3.51 -12.33 20.26
N ASP A 191 -2.27 -11.92 20.05
CA ASP A 191 -1.44 -12.50 18.98
C ASP A 191 -1.05 -13.96 19.32
N GLN A 192 -0.84 -14.30 20.61
CA GLN A 192 -0.69 -15.69 21.04
C GLN A 192 -1.99 -16.50 20.86
N PHE A 193 -3.14 -15.90 21.16
CA PHE A 193 -4.45 -16.52 20.91
C PHE A 193 -4.63 -16.82 19.41
N LEU A 194 -4.28 -15.87 18.52
CA LEU A 194 -4.29 -16.10 17.07
C LEU A 194 -3.46 -17.32 16.70
N ILE A 195 -2.20 -17.41 17.16
CA ILE A 195 -1.30 -18.53 16.86
C ILE A 195 -1.93 -19.86 17.32
N ASN A 196 -2.49 -19.90 18.52
CA ASN A 196 -3.14 -21.10 19.06
C ASN A 196 -4.36 -21.52 18.21
N VAL A 197 -5.18 -20.56 17.76
CA VAL A 197 -6.33 -20.85 16.89
C VAL A 197 -5.86 -21.37 15.53
N LEU A 198 -4.79 -20.81 14.97
CA LEU A 198 -4.23 -21.32 13.70
C LEU A 198 -3.69 -22.74 13.86
N ASN A 199 -2.94 -23.03 14.93
CA ASN A 199 -2.42 -24.38 15.21
C ASN A 199 -3.53 -25.43 15.36
N LYS A 200 -4.69 -25.04 15.88
CA LYS A 200 -5.86 -25.93 16.05
C LYS A 200 -6.56 -26.22 14.73
N ASN A 201 -6.56 -25.25 13.80
CA ASN A 201 -7.46 -25.26 12.63
C ASN A 201 -6.78 -25.57 11.30
N TYR A 202 -5.43 -25.55 11.20
CA TYR A 202 -4.69 -25.73 9.96
C TYR A 202 -3.60 -26.80 10.10
N LYS A 203 -3.31 -27.50 8.99
CA LYS A 203 -2.27 -28.56 8.94
C LYS A 203 -0.87 -27.98 8.80
N ASN A 204 -0.69 -27.04 7.86
CA ASN A 204 0.58 -26.37 7.61
C ASN A 204 0.40 -24.88 7.81
N ILE A 205 1.27 -24.31 8.63
CA ILE A 205 1.19 -22.89 9.00
C ILE A 205 2.48 -22.21 8.58
N TYR A 206 2.33 -21.06 7.93
CA TYR A 206 3.42 -20.25 7.43
C TYR A 206 3.32 -18.85 7.99
N PHE A 207 4.42 -18.35 8.53
CA PHE A 207 4.52 -16.95 8.96
C PHE A 207 5.32 -16.14 7.94
N TRP A 208 4.67 -15.19 7.27
CA TRP A 208 5.38 -14.27 6.38
C TRP A 208 5.89 -13.04 7.12
N VAL A 209 7.21 -12.81 7.03
CA VAL A 209 7.87 -11.65 7.61
C VAL A 209 7.66 -10.45 6.70
N GLN A 210 6.67 -9.60 7.00
CA GLN A 210 6.39 -8.42 6.18
C GLN A 210 7.25 -7.21 6.56
N ASP A 211 7.66 -7.08 7.84
CA ASP A 211 8.53 -6.01 8.33
C ASP A 211 9.70 -6.61 9.09
N ALA A 212 10.85 -5.95 9.03
CA ALA A 212 12.09 -6.44 9.66
C ALA A 212 11.95 -6.76 11.16
N LYS A 213 11.07 -6.05 11.86
CA LYS A 213 10.85 -6.25 13.31
C LYS A 213 9.78 -7.29 13.62
N ASP A 214 8.97 -7.71 12.65
CA ASP A 214 7.92 -8.71 12.85
C ASP A 214 8.51 -10.07 13.22
N LEU A 215 9.66 -10.45 12.65
CA LEU A 215 10.32 -11.72 12.97
C LEU A 215 10.79 -11.81 14.44
N LYS A 216 11.36 -10.71 14.95
CA LYS A 216 11.78 -10.66 16.36
C LYS A 216 10.57 -10.74 17.29
N TYR A 217 9.47 -10.10 16.90
CA TYR A 217 8.22 -10.14 17.65
C TYR A 217 7.62 -11.56 17.64
N PHE A 218 7.54 -12.19 16.47
CA PHE A 218 7.03 -13.55 16.30
C PHE A 218 7.81 -14.58 17.13
N ARG A 219 9.13 -14.48 17.20
CA ARG A 219 9.98 -15.42 17.96
C ARG A 219 9.78 -15.38 19.48
N GLY A 220 9.02 -14.44 19.99
CA GLY A 220 8.67 -14.34 21.42
C GLY A 220 7.41 -15.11 21.83
N PHE A 221 6.73 -15.79 20.89
CA PHE A 221 5.50 -16.55 21.15
C PHE A 221 5.79 -18.03 21.42
N GLU A 222 4.82 -18.69 22.05
CA GLU A 222 4.81 -20.13 22.31
C GLU A 222 4.13 -20.89 21.14
N ASN A 223 4.38 -22.19 21.05
CA ASN A 223 3.78 -23.11 20.06
C ASN A 223 4.07 -22.71 18.59
N ILE A 224 5.29 -22.24 18.33
CA ILE A 224 5.72 -21.78 17.00
C ILE A 224 6.69 -22.75 16.31
N GLU A 225 7.06 -23.88 16.94
CA GLU A 225 8.10 -24.80 16.48
C GLU A 225 7.77 -25.44 15.11
N ASN A 226 6.48 -25.63 14.83
CA ASN A 226 6.00 -26.23 13.58
C ASN A 226 5.57 -25.16 12.55
N ILE A 227 5.82 -23.88 12.80
CA ILE A 227 5.47 -22.80 11.89
C ILE A 227 6.64 -22.50 10.96
N ASN A 228 6.38 -22.60 9.66
CA ASN A 228 7.37 -22.31 8.63
C ASN A 228 7.53 -20.80 8.41
N ILE A 229 8.73 -20.28 8.50
CA ILE A 229 9.00 -18.85 8.29
C ILE A 229 9.23 -18.59 6.80
N ILE A 230 8.45 -17.67 6.22
CA ILE A 230 8.63 -17.17 4.85
C ILE A 230 9.48 -15.90 4.89
N PRO A 231 10.58 -15.83 4.10
CA PRO A 231 11.46 -14.66 4.07
C PRO A 231 10.75 -13.35 3.72
N PRO A 232 11.35 -12.19 4.07
CA PRO A 232 10.76 -10.86 3.86
C PRO A 232 10.91 -10.39 2.41
N SER A 233 10.33 -11.14 1.46
CA SER A 233 10.23 -10.72 0.06
C SER A 233 8.84 -10.98 -0.48
N VAL A 234 8.40 -10.13 -1.42
CA VAL A 234 7.09 -10.29 -2.07
C VAL A 234 7.10 -11.51 -2.98
N GLU A 235 8.24 -11.84 -3.60
CA GLU A 235 8.42 -13.02 -4.44
C GLU A 235 8.26 -14.33 -3.65
N GLU A 236 8.83 -14.41 -2.45
CA GLU A 236 8.64 -15.58 -1.58
C GLU A 236 7.20 -15.67 -1.06
N PHE A 237 6.57 -14.52 -0.81
CA PHE A 237 5.14 -14.50 -0.49
C PHE A 237 4.28 -14.96 -1.67
N GLU A 238 4.58 -14.55 -2.90
CA GLU A 238 3.88 -15.06 -4.11
C GLU A 238 4.05 -16.56 -4.29
N LYS A 239 5.25 -17.09 -4.06
CA LYS A 239 5.49 -18.55 -4.13
C LYS A 239 4.62 -19.32 -3.15
N ILE A 240 4.45 -18.84 -1.91
CA ILE A 240 3.56 -19.50 -0.96
C ILE A 240 2.09 -19.31 -1.37
N LEU A 241 1.72 -18.15 -1.88
CA LEU A 241 0.38 -17.86 -2.39
C LEU A 241 0.06 -18.62 -3.69
N SER A 242 1.01 -19.26 -4.38
CA SER A 242 0.71 -20.14 -5.50
C SER A 242 0.07 -21.48 -5.06
N LYS A 243 0.25 -21.87 -3.80
CA LYS A 243 -0.38 -23.06 -3.22
C LYS A 243 -1.87 -22.84 -2.93
N LYS A 244 -2.60 -23.93 -2.62
CA LYS A 244 -3.95 -23.83 -2.04
C LYS A 244 -3.81 -23.49 -0.56
N ILE A 245 -3.98 -22.22 -0.21
CA ILE A 245 -3.69 -21.66 1.11
C ILE A 245 -4.61 -20.50 1.43
N ASP A 246 -4.99 -20.33 2.71
CA ASP A 246 -5.69 -19.17 3.23
C ASP A 246 -4.69 -18.10 3.69
N TYR A 247 -5.15 -16.87 3.79
CA TYR A 247 -4.44 -15.79 4.49
C TYR A 247 -5.23 -15.35 5.73
N ILE A 248 -4.53 -15.20 6.87
CA ILE A 248 -5.10 -14.61 8.09
C ILE A 248 -4.01 -13.73 8.72
N GLY A 249 -4.30 -12.46 9.03
CA GLY A 249 -3.26 -11.67 9.68
C GLY A 249 -3.56 -10.20 9.86
N THR A 250 -2.68 -9.55 10.62
CA THR A 250 -2.83 -8.15 11.03
C THR A 250 -2.26 -7.15 10.01
N ARG A 251 -1.66 -7.61 8.92
CA ARG A 251 -1.09 -6.78 7.85
C ARG A 251 -2.08 -6.59 6.71
N LEU A 252 -2.72 -5.42 6.64
CA LEU A 252 -3.75 -5.10 5.66
C LEU A 252 -3.31 -5.38 4.21
N HIS A 253 -2.15 -4.85 3.78
CA HIS A 253 -1.68 -5.05 2.40
C HIS A 253 -1.25 -6.50 2.12
N GLY A 254 -0.81 -7.25 3.13
CA GLY A 254 -0.60 -8.69 3.00
C GLY A 254 -1.88 -9.44 2.64
N GLY A 255 -2.99 -9.12 3.32
CA GLY A 255 -4.30 -9.71 3.03
C GLY A 255 -4.88 -9.29 1.68
N ILE A 256 -4.79 -8.00 1.33
CA ILE A 256 -5.21 -7.51 0.03
C ILE A 256 -4.41 -8.21 -1.09
N PHE A 257 -3.11 -8.38 -0.91
CA PHE A 257 -2.27 -9.05 -1.88
C PHE A 257 -2.59 -10.55 -2.01
N ALA A 258 -2.93 -11.21 -0.90
CA ALA A 258 -3.42 -12.58 -0.92
C ALA A 258 -4.74 -12.69 -1.71
N MET A 259 -5.70 -11.78 -1.51
CA MET A 259 -6.92 -11.71 -2.34
C MET A 259 -6.60 -11.52 -3.83
N ARG A 260 -5.64 -10.66 -4.18
CA ARG A 260 -5.17 -10.48 -5.57
C ARG A 260 -4.53 -11.74 -6.18
N ASN A 261 -4.06 -12.65 -5.34
CA ASN A 261 -3.60 -13.98 -5.72
C ASN A 261 -4.69 -15.05 -5.58
N LYS A 262 -5.95 -14.63 -5.54
CA LYS A 262 -7.14 -15.51 -5.43
C LYS A 262 -7.10 -16.40 -4.18
N LYS A 263 -6.71 -15.83 -3.04
CA LYS A 263 -6.72 -16.52 -1.75
C LYS A 263 -7.82 -16.00 -0.85
N ARG A 264 -8.55 -16.93 -0.25
CA ARG A 264 -9.47 -16.64 0.84
C ARG A 264 -8.70 -15.94 1.96
N SER A 265 -9.17 -14.78 2.38
CA SER A 265 -8.41 -13.91 3.29
C SER A 265 -9.28 -13.37 4.40
N ILE A 266 -8.76 -13.41 5.63
CA ILE A 266 -9.31 -12.76 6.82
C ILE A 266 -8.27 -11.75 7.30
N ILE A 267 -8.62 -10.48 7.29
CA ILE A 267 -7.74 -9.43 7.81
C ILE A 267 -8.14 -9.08 9.23
N ILE A 268 -7.18 -9.10 10.14
CA ILE A 268 -7.40 -8.69 11.53
C ILE A 268 -7.13 -7.20 11.61
N SER A 269 -8.18 -6.40 11.84
CA SER A 269 -8.03 -4.97 12.01
C SER A 269 -7.48 -4.64 13.40
N ILE A 270 -6.39 -3.87 13.43
CA ILE A 270 -5.64 -3.49 14.62
C ILE A 270 -5.59 -1.98 14.83
N ASP A 271 -6.06 -1.22 13.87
CA ASP A 271 -6.12 0.24 13.91
C ASP A 271 -7.33 0.77 13.14
N GLU A 272 -7.70 2.03 13.42
CA GLU A 272 -8.84 2.72 12.79
C GLU A 272 -8.71 2.80 11.26
N ARG A 273 -7.48 2.83 10.74
CA ARG A 273 -7.24 2.88 9.30
C ARG A 273 -7.63 1.56 8.61
N ALA A 274 -7.23 0.42 9.19
CA ALA A 274 -7.60 -0.89 8.67
C ALA A 274 -9.11 -1.08 8.74
N GLN A 275 -9.72 -0.65 9.85
CA GLN A 275 -11.18 -0.69 10.01
C GLN A 275 -11.91 0.21 9.02
N GLY A 276 -11.50 1.47 8.86
CA GLY A 276 -12.10 2.39 7.91
C GLY A 276 -11.98 1.92 6.44
N MET A 277 -10.85 1.30 6.07
CA MET A 277 -10.72 0.67 4.75
C MET A 277 -11.63 -0.55 4.61
N ALA A 278 -11.75 -1.37 5.64
CA ALA A 278 -12.63 -2.53 5.63
C ALA A 278 -14.09 -2.15 5.41
N GLU A 279 -14.58 -1.17 6.16
CA GLU A 279 -15.93 -0.66 6.05
C GLU A 279 -16.20 -0.01 4.68
N THR A 280 -15.26 0.84 4.21
CA THR A 280 -15.42 1.55 2.93
C THR A 280 -15.43 0.60 1.74
N TYR A 281 -14.55 -0.41 1.74
CA TYR A 281 -14.35 -1.31 0.61
C TYR A 281 -14.93 -2.71 0.81
N ASN A 282 -15.67 -2.95 1.88
CA ASN A 282 -16.26 -4.25 2.22
C ASN A 282 -15.22 -5.39 2.22
N ILE A 283 -14.09 -5.17 2.88
CA ILE A 283 -13.04 -6.18 3.00
C ILE A 283 -13.35 -7.11 4.17
N ASN A 284 -13.18 -8.42 3.99
CA ASN A 284 -13.37 -9.42 5.03
C ASN A 284 -12.40 -9.19 6.19
N THR A 285 -12.90 -8.57 7.25
CA THR A 285 -12.12 -8.22 8.45
C THR A 285 -12.79 -8.68 9.72
N ILE A 286 -11.97 -8.92 10.73
CA ILE A 286 -12.41 -9.10 12.11
C ILE A 286 -11.60 -8.13 12.99
N HIS A 287 -12.27 -7.44 13.90
CA HIS A 287 -11.55 -6.60 14.84
C HIS A 287 -10.82 -7.46 15.86
N ARG A 288 -9.58 -7.10 16.20
CA ARG A 288 -8.75 -7.86 17.18
C ARG A 288 -9.46 -8.11 18.51
N ASN A 289 -10.40 -7.25 18.92
CA ASN A 289 -11.16 -7.42 20.15
C ASN A 289 -12.27 -8.47 20.05
N ASP A 290 -12.62 -8.93 18.85
CA ASP A 290 -13.72 -9.86 18.57
C ASP A 290 -13.21 -11.28 18.26
N PHE A 291 -12.03 -11.63 18.76
CA PHE A 291 -11.38 -12.92 18.51
C PHE A 291 -12.17 -14.16 18.94
N ASN A 292 -13.15 -14.01 19.82
CA ASN A 292 -14.11 -15.06 20.13
C ASN A 292 -14.88 -15.57 18.89
N GLN A 293 -14.98 -14.74 17.84
CA GLN A 293 -15.62 -15.08 16.56
C GLN A 293 -14.63 -15.62 15.51
N LEU A 294 -13.31 -15.50 15.74
CA LEU A 294 -12.29 -15.84 14.73
C LEU A 294 -12.38 -17.31 14.29
N GLU A 295 -12.48 -18.24 15.22
CA GLU A 295 -12.54 -19.67 14.91
C GLU A 295 -13.81 -20.01 14.12
N HIS A 296 -14.94 -19.39 14.43
CA HIS A 296 -16.16 -19.54 13.66
C HIS A 296 -15.98 -18.99 12.24
N MET A 297 -15.40 -17.80 12.09
CA MET A 297 -15.14 -17.18 10.79
C MET A 297 -14.18 -18.03 9.95
N ILE A 298 -13.13 -18.62 10.55
CA ILE A 298 -12.21 -19.52 9.87
C ILE A 298 -12.95 -20.73 9.27
N ASN A 299 -13.86 -21.32 10.01
CA ASN A 299 -14.56 -22.54 9.61
C ASN A 299 -15.85 -22.30 8.83
N SER A 300 -16.23 -21.05 8.59
CA SER A 300 -17.39 -20.69 7.77
C SER A 300 -16.99 -20.43 6.32
N GLU A 301 -17.94 -20.48 5.40
CA GLU A 301 -17.75 -19.94 4.05
C GLU A 301 -17.62 -18.42 4.11
N ILE A 302 -16.68 -17.89 3.33
CA ILE A 302 -16.41 -16.45 3.22
C ILE A 302 -16.50 -16.02 1.77
N ILE A 303 -17.47 -15.19 1.45
CA ILE A 303 -17.57 -14.56 0.13
C ILE A 303 -16.71 -13.29 0.15
N THR A 304 -15.85 -13.15 -0.85
CA THR A 304 -15.10 -11.91 -1.06
C THR A 304 -15.86 -11.01 -2.03
N ASN A 305 -16.19 -9.81 -1.57
CA ASN A 305 -16.88 -8.82 -2.39
C ASN A 305 -16.35 -7.42 -2.06
N VAL A 306 -15.37 -6.95 -2.83
CA VAL A 306 -14.67 -5.69 -2.58
C VAL A 306 -15.33 -4.57 -3.40
N ASN A 307 -15.71 -3.49 -2.73
CA ASN A 307 -16.37 -2.34 -3.35
C ASN A 307 -15.33 -1.31 -3.81
N VAL A 308 -14.95 -1.33 -5.08
CA VAL A 308 -14.10 -0.32 -5.70
C VAL A 308 -14.90 0.45 -6.75
N ASP A 309 -14.82 1.77 -6.72
CA ASP A 309 -15.43 2.61 -7.76
C ASP A 309 -14.54 2.63 -9.02
N TYR A 310 -14.77 1.65 -9.90
CA TYR A 310 -14.02 1.53 -11.15
C TYR A 310 -14.26 2.67 -12.12
N GLY A 311 -15.40 3.34 -12.03
CA GLY A 311 -15.67 4.57 -12.79
C GLY A 311 -14.65 5.66 -12.46
N LYS A 312 -14.36 5.85 -11.17
CA LYS A 312 -13.33 6.79 -10.71
C LYS A 312 -11.92 6.35 -11.09
N VAL A 313 -11.61 5.05 -10.97
CA VAL A 313 -10.30 4.50 -11.37
C VAL A 313 -10.07 4.74 -12.86
N ASN A 314 -11.01 4.36 -13.72
CA ASN A 314 -10.92 4.53 -15.17
C ASN A 314 -10.86 6.01 -15.56
N THR A 315 -11.66 6.86 -14.95
CA THR A 315 -11.61 8.32 -15.17
C THR A 315 -10.21 8.86 -14.87
N TRP A 316 -9.56 8.35 -13.82
CA TRP A 316 -8.22 8.78 -13.50
C TRP A 316 -7.17 8.24 -14.49
N LEU A 317 -7.25 6.98 -14.90
CA LEU A 317 -6.31 6.36 -15.85
C LEU A 317 -6.40 7.01 -17.24
N ASN A 318 -7.61 7.22 -17.76
CA ASN A 318 -7.86 7.72 -19.12
C ASN A 318 -7.30 9.14 -19.36
N GLN A 319 -6.99 9.91 -18.32
CA GLN A 319 -6.36 11.23 -18.50
C GLN A 319 -4.93 11.15 -19.05
N PHE A 320 -4.30 9.96 -19.06
CA PHE A 320 -2.93 9.72 -19.54
C PHE A 320 -2.90 8.96 -20.86
N GLU A 321 -4.03 8.47 -21.33
CA GLU A 321 -4.17 7.81 -22.62
C GLU A 321 -4.21 8.89 -23.73
N ASN A 322 -3.13 9.04 -24.48
CA ASN A 322 -3.05 9.75 -25.77
C ASN A 322 -1.99 9.13 -26.64
#